data_4aacb40ec13413edab0cd4ab5640b899
#
_entry.id   4aacb40ec13413edab0cd4ab5640b899
#
_cell.length_a   1.000
_cell.length_b   1.000
_cell.length_c   1.000
_cell.angle_alpha   90.00
_cell.angle_beta   90.00
_cell.angle_gamma   90.00
#
_symmetry.space_group_name_H-M   'P 1'
#
loop_
_entity.id
_entity.type
_entity.pdbx_description
1 polymer ?
#
loop_
_entity_poly.entity_id
_entity_poly.type
_entity_poly.pdbx_seq_one_letter_code
_entity_poly.pdbx_strand_id
1 'polypeptide(L)'
;HNGMVREAKKALEQRAIGDIRGVQATCWFYKPDYYFDKAPWRKKKGAGPISVNLVHDVDLLRYFCGDVYSVRAISVQSKRGFENEDLATAILCFESGTIATISVSDSIVGPWSWELTSRENPAYPSTSESCYLIGGSKGGMSLPDLRVWQHEEQPDWWMPISAKNLKHNMEDPLVNQMLHFARVI
;
A
#
# COMPACT_ATOMS: atom_id res chain seq x y z
N HIS A 1 -12.46 0.32 -5.47
CA HIS A 1 -13.37 -0.72 -5.99
C HIS A 1 -12.66 -2.06 -6.28
N ASN A 2 -11.36 -2.18 -5.93
CA ASN A 2 -10.59 -3.41 -6.05
C ASN A 2 -11.11 -4.49 -5.07
N GLY A 3 -11.31 -5.72 -5.54
CA GLY A 3 -11.86 -6.83 -4.76
C GLY A 3 -10.97 -7.25 -3.58
N MET A 4 -9.63 -7.26 -3.77
CA MET A 4 -8.67 -7.56 -2.69
C MET A 4 -8.74 -6.51 -1.57
N VAL A 5 -8.78 -5.23 -1.94
CA VAL A 5 -8.87 -4.12 -0.97
C VAL A 5 -10.17 -4.20 -0.17
N ARG A 6 -11.30 -4.50 -0.82
CA ARG A 6 -12.59 -4.69 -0.14
C ARG A 6 -12.58 -5.88 0.81
N GLU A 7 -12.00 -7.00 0.41
CA GLU A 7 -11.91 -8.17 1.28
C GLU A 7 -10.96 -7.93 2.46
N ALA A 8 -9.83 -7.25 2.24
CA ALA A 8 -8.95 -6.81 3.32
C ALA A 8 -9.70 -5.92 4.33
N LYS A 9 -10.42 -4.90 3.86
CA LYS A 9 -11.20 -3.99 4.71
C LYS A 9 -12.24 -4.75 5.52
N LYS A 10 -13.00 -5.64 4.88
CA LYS A 10 -13.99 -6.49 5.55
C LYS A 10 -13.37 -7.36 6.65
N ALA A 11 -12.21 -7.99 6.37
CA ALA A 11 -11.51 -8.80 7.37
C ALA A 11 -11.01 -7.93 8.55
N LEU A 12 -10.52 -6.72 8.29
CA LEU A 12 -10.12 -5.78 9.34
C LEU A 12 -11.31 -5.32 10.19
N GLU A 13 -12.44 -5.00 9.59
CA GLU A 13 -13.68 -4.63 10.28
C GLU A 13 -14.24 -5.79 11.12
N GLN A 14 -14.10 -7.03 10.64
CA GLN A 14 -14.43 -8.24 11.38
C GLN A 14 -13.38 -8.61 12.45
N ARG A 15 -12.37 -7.76 12.65
CA ARG A 15 -11.29 -7.94 13.61
C ARG A 15 -10.51 -9.24 13.42
N ALA A 16 -10.32 -9.68 12.18
CA ALA A 16 -9.58 -10.89 11.86
C ALA A 16 -8.15 -10.91 12.45
N ILE A 17 -7.54 -9.73 12.61
CA ILE A 17 -6.22 -9.56 13.25
C ILE A 17 -6.32 -8.79 14.59
N GLY A 18 -7.53 -8.60 15.13
CA GLY A 18 -7.77 -7.73 16.28
C GLY A 18 -7.74 -6.24 15.92
N ASP A 19 -7.34 -5.41 16.87
CA ASP A 19 -7.18 -3.95 16.64
C ASP A 19 -5.87 -3.70 15.90
N ILE A 20 -5.93 -2.91 14.82
CA ILE A 20 -4.72 -2.53 14.05
C ILE A 20 -3.80 -1.72 14.95
N ARG A 21 -2.52 -2.11 15.03
CA ARG A 21 -1.51 -1.45 15.86
C ARG A 21 -0.47 -0.72 15.01
N GLY A 22 -0.05 -1.34 13.92
CA GLY A 22 0.96 -0.77 13.05
C GLY A 22 0.82 -1.23 11.62
N VAL A 23 1.30 -0.40 10.69
CA VAL A 23 1.36 -0.72 9.26
C VAL A 23 2.74 -0.36 8.72
N GLN A 24 3.30 -1.24 7.90
CA GLN A 24 4.44 -0.95 7.06
C GLN A 24 4.02 -1.04 5.61
N ALA A 25 4.26 0.03 4.83
CA ALA A 25 3.95 0.09 3.42
C ALA A 25 5.17 0.49 2.59
N THR A 26 5.29 -0.06 1.41
CA THR A 26 6.40 0.22 0.49
C THR A 26 5.85 0.43 -0.91
N CYS A 27 6.27 1.52 -1.54
CA CYS A 27 5.97 1.87 -2.92
C CYS A 27 7.29 2.15 -3.67
N TRP A 28 8.09 1.14 -3.89
CA TRP A 28 9.32 1.24 -4.68
C TRP A 28 9.04 0.77 -6.10
N PHE A 29 8.80 1.75 -6.96
CA PHE A 29 8.41 1.54 -8.35
C PHE A 29 9.38 2.27 -9.27
N TYR A 30 10.48 1.61 -9.62
CA TYR A 30 11.54 2.16 -10.46
C TYR A 30 11.01 2.68 -11.79
N LYS A 31 11.32 3.94 -12.11
CA LYS A 31 11.00 4.57 -13.39
C LYS A 31 12.27 4.77 -14.21
N PRO A 32 12.35 4.19 -15.42
CA PRO A 32 13.51 4.34 -16.28
C PRO A 32 13.61 5.74 -16.88
N ASP A 33 14.79 6.13 -17.35
CA ASP A 33 15.07 7.50 -17.82
C ASP A 33 14.12 7.92 -18.97
N TYR A 34 13.78 6.99 -19.88
CA TYR A 34 12.86 7.31 -20.99
C TYR A 34 11.45 7.71 -20.50
N TYR A 35 11.04 7.35 -19.29
CA TYR A 35 9.78 7.79 -18.69
C TYR A 35 9.78 9.31 -18.49
N PHE A 36 10.91 9.84 -18.06
CA PHE A 36 11.09 11.27 -17.84
C PHE A 36 11.31 12.04 -19.14
N ASP A 37 11.99 11.44 -20.11
CA ASP A 37 12.29 12.05 -21.41
C ASP A 37 11.03 12.23 -22.26
N LYS A 38 10.07 11.31 -22.17
CA LYS A 38 8.76 11.40 -22.85
C LYS A 38 7.91 12.58 -22.37
N ALA A 39 8.14 13.09 -21.15
CA ALA A 39 7.32 14.15 -20.58
C ALA A 39 8.15 15.00 -19.61
N PRO A 40 8.75 16.11 -20.07
CA PRO A 40 9.67 16.93 -19.27
C PRO A 40 9.11 17.48 -17.96
N TRP A 41 7.79 17.65 -17.88
CA TRP A 41 7.14 18.09 -16.64
C TRP A 41 7.39 17.13 -15.46
N ARG A 42 7.64 15.85 -15.74
CA ARG A 42 7.93 14.81 -14.73
C ARG A 42 9.24 15.04 -13.98
N LYS A 43 10.11 15.92 -14.49
CA LYS A 43 11.39 16.34 -13.88
C LYS A 43 11.23 17.55 -12.96
N LYS A 44 10.04 18.16 -12.91
CA LYS A 44 9.77 19.41 -12.20
C LYS A 44 9.35 19.17 -10.76
N LYS A 45 9.56 20.19 -9.92
CA LYS A 45 9.11 20.21 -8.53
C LYS A 45 7.62 19.86 -8.43
N GLY A 46 7.26 18.95 -7.52
CA GLY A 46 5.89 18.49 -7.32
C GLY A 46 5.43 17.37 -8.26
N ALA A 47 6.29 16.89 -9.17
CA ALA A 47 5.99 15.76 -10.07
C ALA A 47 6.72 14.47 -9.65
N GLY A 48 7.22 14.40 -8.43
CA GLY A 48 7.91 13.24 -7.88
C GLY A 48 6.97 12.13 -7.40
N PRO A 49 7.54 11.02 -6.92
CA PRO A 49 6.78 9.85 -6.50
C PRO A 49 5.80 10.11 -5.34
N ILE A 50 6.00 11.16 -4.54
CA ILE A 50 5.03 11.55 -3.51
C ILE A 50 3.68 11.89 -4.15
N SER A 51 3.67 12.76 -5.18
CA SER A 51 2.44 13.22 -5.83
C SER A 51 1.86 12.21 -6.81
N VAL A 52 2.70 11.37 -7.43
CA VAL A 52 2.29 10.49 -8.53
C VAL A 52 1.94 9.09 -8.06
N ASN A 53 2.59 8.60 -7.02
CA ASN A 53 2.39 7.23 -6.51
C ASN A 53 1.87 7.23 -5.06
N LEU A 54 2.60 7.87 -4.11
CA LEU A 54 2.31 7.78 -2.68
C LEU A 54 0.89 8.22 -2.30
N VAL A 55 0.29 9.11 -3.05
CA VAL A 55 -1.10 9.58 -2.83
C VAL A 55 -2.10 8.41 -2.82
N HIS A 56 -1.88 7.39 -3.65
CA HIS A 56 -2.73 6.20 -3.71
C HIS A 56 -2.54 5.31 -2.47
N ASP A 57 -1.30 5.17 -2.01
CA ASP A 57 -0.98 4.39 -0.81
C ASP A 57 -1.53 5.07 0.45
N VAL A 58 -1.43 6.41 0.53
CA VAL A 58 -2.02 7.18 1.65
C VAL A 58 -3.54 7.02 1.68
N ASP A 59 -4.20 7.02 0.53
CA ASP A 59 -5.65 6.77 0.43
C ASP A 59 -6.01 5.38 0.96
N LEU A 60 -5.27 4.33 0.57
CA LEU A 60 -5.46 2.97 1.09
C LEU A 60 -5.23 2.90 2.61
N LEU A 61 -4.17 3.53 3.12
CA LEU A 61 -3.89 3.55 4.54
C LEU A 61 -5.01 4.24 5.32
N ARG A 62 -5.55 5.36 4.81
CA ARG A 62 -6.71 6.04 5.40
C ARG A 62 -7.96 5.16 5.34
N TYR A 63 -8.17 4.45 4.25
CA TYR A 63 -9.29 3.52 4.11
C TYR A 63 -9.26 2.40 5.15
N PHE A 64 -8.06 1.89 5.49
CA PHE A 64 -7.90 0.82 6.48
C PHE A 64 -7.90 1.33 7.93
N CYS A 65 -7.21 2.43 8.20
CA CYS A 65 -6.86 2.87 9.55
C CYS A 65 -7.65 4.10 10.04
N GLY A 66 -8.39 4.79 9.15
CA GLY A 66 -9.13 6.01 9.47
C GLY A 66 -8.33 7.28 9.20
N ASP A 67 -8.70 8.38 9.88
CA ASP A 67 -8.11 9.68 9.63
C ASP A 67 -6.74 9.85 10.29
N VAL A 68 -5.86 10.57 9.58
CA VAL A 68 -4.49 10.90 10.02
C VAL A 68 -4.53 12.21 10.79
N TYR A 69 -4.01 12.24 12.02
CA TYR A 69 -3.91 13.47 12.80
C TYR A 69 -2.51 14.10 12.74
N SER A 70 -1.47 13.32 12.44
CA SER A 70 -0.12 13.89 12.28
C SER A 70 0.75 13.10 11.31
N VAL A 71 1.68 13.82 10.67
CA VAL A 71 2.64 13.27 9.71
C VAL A 71 4.03 13.79 10.03
N ARG A 72 5.03 12.90 9.98
CA ARG A 72 6.46 13.26 9.96
C ARG A 72 7.09 12.60 8.76
N ALA A 73 7.73 13.39 7.90
CA ALA A 73 8.28 12.90 6.65
C ALA A 73 9.65 13.51 6.34
N ILE A 74 10.43 12.74 5.60
CA ILE A 74 11.70 13.18 5.03
C ILE A 74 11.69 12.80 3.55
N SER A 75 12.09 13.72 2.68
CA SER A 75 12.33 13.46 1.28
C SER A 75 13.74 13.87 0.88
N VAL A 76 14.27 13.26 -0.16
CA VAL A 76 15.56 13.61 -0.73
C VAL A 76 15.41 13.99 -2.19
N GLN A 77 16.21 14.97 -2.60
CA GLN A 77 16.23 15.44 -3.99
C GLN A 77 16.70 14.30 -4.91
N SER A 78 16.16 14.30 -6.12
CA SER A 78 16.46 13.30 -7.13
C SER A 78 17.96 13.20 -7.43
N LYS A 79 18.50 12.00 -7.31
CA LYS A 79 19.88 11.69 -7.72
C LYS A 79 20.09 11.76 -9.23
N ARG A 80 19.01 11.85 -10.02
CA ARG A 80 19.07 12.12 -11.46
C ARG A 80 19.29 13.59 -11.78
N GLY A 81 19.37 14.47 -10.76
CA GLY A 81 19.52 15.91 -10.94
C GLY A 81 18.23 16.62 -11.34
N PHE A 82 17.08 16.00 -11.12
CA PHE A 82 15.77 16.61 -11.39
C PHE A 82 15.33 17.52 -10.24
N GLU A 83 14.33 18.37 -10.47
CA GLU A 83 13.82 19.32 -9.47
C GLU A 83 12.92 18.66 -8.42
N ASN A 84 12.40 17.46 -8.71
CA ASN A 84 11.56 16.67 -7.82
C ASN A 84 12.39 15.79 -6.87
N GLU A 85 11.73 15.23 -5.90
CA GLU A 85 12.26 14.13 -5.07
C GLU A 85 12.18 12.80 -5.84
N ASP A 86 13.05 11.82 -5.47
CA ASP A 86 13.00 10.44 -5.97
C ASP A 86 12.89 9.39 -4.85
N LEU A 87 12.94 9.85 -3.60
CA LEU A 87 12.74 9.02 -2.41
C LEU A 87 12.11 9.86 -1.31
N ALA A 88 11.11 9.31 -0.66
CA ALA A 88 10.56 9.86 0.58
C ALA A 88 10.14 8.72 1.53
N THR A 89 10.17 9.04 2.83
CA THR A 89 9.65 8.17 3.89
C THR A 89 8.82 9.01 4.85
N ALA A 90 7.69 8.47 5.29
CA ALA A 90 6.80 9.13 6.23
C ALA A 90 6.36 8.19 7.35
N ILE A 91 6.09 8.80 8.52
CA ILE A 91 5.36 8.21 9.62
C ILE A 91 4.01 8.91 9.67
N LEU A 92 2.93 8.12 9.62
CA LEU A 92 1.55 8.58 9.74
C LEU A 92 1.00 8.11 11.09
N CYS A 93 0.47 9.04 11.88
CA CYS A 93 -0.22 8.72 13.13
C CYS A 93 -1.73 8.90 12.91
N PHE A 94 -2.50 7.87 13.17
CA PHE A 94 -3.95 7.85 12.97
C PHE A 94 -4.71 8.13 14.27
N GLU A 95 -5.89 8.72 14.17
CA GLU A 95 -6.77 8.97 15.33
C GLU A 95 -7.13 7.68 16.08
N SER A 96 -7.13 6.54 15.38
CA SER A 96 -7.30 5.21 15.98
C SER A 96 -6.17 4.76 16.91
N GLY A 97 -5.05 5.53 16.96
CA GLY A 97 -3.82 5.13 17.66
C GLY A 97 -2.90 4.22 16.84
N THR A 98 -3.28 3.87 15.61
CA THR A 98 -2.41 3.14 14.68
C THR A 98 -1.26 4.04 14.22
N ILE A 99 -0.07 3.45 14.04
CA ILE A 99 1.08 4.12 13.43
C ILE A 99 1.44 3.39 12.14
N ALA A 100 1.55 4.12 11.04
CA ALA A 100 2.06 3.57 9.78
C ALA A 100 3.39 4.20 9.39
N THR A 101 4.27 3.37 8.81
CA THR A 101 5.46 3.82 8.10
C THR A 101 5.29 3.53 6.63
N ILE A 102 5.64 4.49 5.78
CA ILE A 102 5.59 4.32 4.33
C ILE A 102 6.83 4.89 3.66
N SER A 103 7.36 4.16 2.69
CA SER A 103 8.48 4.59 1.87
C SER A 103 8.10 4.52 0.40
N VAL A 104 8.37 5.60 -0.34
CA VAL A 104 8.13 5.70 -1.78
C VAL A 104 9.40 6.07 -2.52
N SER A 105 9.65 5.42 -3.65
CA SER A 105 10.76 5.78 -4.54
C SER A 105 10.50 5.37 -5.97
N ASP A 106 10.96 6.20 -6.91
CA ASP A 106 11.02 5.88 -8.33
C ASP A 106 12.46 5.59 -8.83
N SER A 107 13.43 5.56 -7.90
CA SER A 107 14.85 5.29 -8.19
C SER A 107 15.38 4.01 -7.53
N ILE A 108 14.60 3.37 -6.66
CA ILE A 108 14.96 2.09 -6.05
C ILE A 108 14.41 0.94 -6.88
N VAL A 109 15.28 -0.02 -7.21
CA VAL A 109 14.89 -1.27 -7.89
C VAL A 109 14.45 -2.27 -6.83
N GLY A 110 13.20 -2.70 -6.91
CA GLY A 110 12.62 -3.68 -5.99
C GLY A 110 11.22 -4.10 -6.41
N PRO A 111 10.69 -5.21 -5.88
CA PRO A 111 9.38 -5.74 -6.26
C PRO A 111 8.23 -5.15 -5.42
N TRP A 112 8.54 -4.26 -4.47
CA TRP A 112 7.60 -3.85 -3.43
C TRP A 112 6.86 -2.58 -3.80
N SER A 113 5.88 -2.71 -4.69
CA SER A 113 4.87 -1.69 -4.96
C SER A 113 3.55 -2.37 -5.31
N TRP A 114 2.45 -1.64 -5.22
CA TRP A 114 1.13 -2.14 -5.61
C TRP A 114 1.13 -2.60 -7.07
N GLU A 115 1.74 -1.83 -7.97
CA GLU A 115 1.81 -2.11 -9.40
C GLU A 115 2.48 -3.46 -9.71
N LEU A 116 3.53 -3.82 -8.95
CA LEU A 116 4.30 -5.05 -9.17
C LEU A 116 3.80 -6.25 -8.37
N THR A 117 2.86 -6.07 -7.45
CA THR A 117 2.41 -7.15 -6.55
C THR A 117 0.94 -7.50 -6.70
N SER A 118 0.07 -6.53 -7.02
CA SER A 118 -1.39 -6.71 -7.02
C SER A 118 -1.95 -7.46 -8.22
N ARG A 119 -1.21 -7.53 -9.32
CA ARG A 119 -1.69 -8.06 -10.62
C ARG A 119 -2.90 -7.31 -11.18
N GLU A 120 -3.18 -6.11 -10.69
CA GLU A 120 -4.32 -5.30 -11.12
C GLU A 120 -4.15 -4.83 -12.57
N ASN A 121 -2.93 -4.44 -12.94
CA ASN A 121 -2.61 -4.04 -14.30
C ASN A 121 -1.70 -5.08 -14.96
N PRO A 122 -2.19 -5.84 -15.96
CA PRO A 122 -1.42 -6.89 -16.62
C PRO A 122 -0.22 -6.39 -17.45
N ALA A 123 -0.11 -5.09 -17.67
CA ALA A 123 1.04 -4.50 -18.34
C ALA A 123 2.33 -4.56 -17.50
N TYR A 124 2.22 -4.71 -16.17
CA TYR A 124 3.37 -4.83 -15.29
C TYR A 124 3.70 -6.31 -14.99
N PRO A 125 4.98 -6.71 -15.03
CA PRO A 125 5.39 -8.03 -14.61
C PRO A 125 5.16 -8.18 -13.11
N SER A 126 4.25 -9.08 -12.73
CA SER A 126 3.88 -9.27 -11.33
C SER A 126 4.86 -10.20 -10.59
N THR A 127 5.06 -9.92 -9.31
CA THR A 127 5.79 -10.77 -8.36
C THR A 127 4.84 -11.39 -7.33
N SER A 128 5.35 -12.29 -6.49
CA SER A 128 4.59 -12.87 -5.38
C SER A 128 4.85 -12.19 -4.03
N GLU A 129 5.49 -11.03 -4.08
CA GLU A 129 5.79 -10.24 -2.88
C GLU A 129 4.56 -9.47 -2.38
N SER A 130 4.65 -8.97 -1.15
CA SER A 130 3.66 -8.07 -0.55
C SER A 130 4.29 -6.72 -0.27
N CYS A 131 3.53 -5.65 -0.49
CA CYS A 131 4.00 -4.29 -0.28
C CYS A 131 3.37 -3.61 0.95
N TYR A 132 2.39 -4.26 1.59
CA TYR A 132 1.82 -3.83 2.88
C TYR A 132 1.88 -4.95 3.90
N LEU A 133 2.31 -4.62 5.11
CA LEU A 133 2.25 -5.47 6.29
C LEU A 133 1.42 -4.75 7.36
N ILE A 134 0.29 -5.32 7.74
CA ILE A 134 -0.64 -4.77 8.73
C ILE A 134 -0.58 -5.64 9.97
N GLY A 135 -0.09 -5.07 11.06
CA GLY A 135 0.01 -5.73 12.36
C GLY A 135 -1.16 -5.37 13.27
N GLY A 136 -1.79 -6.36 13.85
CA GLY A 136 -2.87 -6.20 14.81
C GLY A 136 -2.59 -6.86 16.16
N SER A 137 -3.51 -6.69 17.10
CA SER A 137 -3.38 -7.22 18.47
C SER A 137 -3.51 -8.75 18.58
N LYS A 138 -4.04 -9.41 17.53
CA LYS A 138 -4.28 -10.85 17.49
C LYS A 138 -3.67 -11.54 16.28
N GLY A 139 -3.03 -10.82 15.39
CA GLY A 139 -2.44 -11.36 14.19
C GLY A 139 -1.91 -10.29 13.26
N GLY A 140 -1.50 -10.69 12.06
CA GLY A 140 -1.04 -9.81 11.00
C GLY A 140 -1.70 -10.13 9.67
N MET A 141 -1.65 -9.19 8.74
CA MET A 141 -2.12 -9.37 7.37
C MET A 141 -1.11 -8.79 6.41
N SER A 142 -0.82 -9.50 5.32
CA SER A 142 -0.05 -8.94 4.21
C SER A 142 -0.93 -8.69 2.99
N LEU A 143 -0.59 -7.64 2.22
CA LEU A 143 -1.27 -7.27 0.99
C LEU A 143 -0.26 -7.08 -0.14
N PRO A 144 -0.65 -7.45 -1.35
CA PRO A 144 -2.00 -7.83 -1.83
C PRO A 144 -2.32 -9.33 -1.74
N ASP A 145 -1.43 -10.18 -1.23
CA ASP A 145 -1.60 -11.64 -1.16
C ASP A 145 -2.71 -12.09 -0.20
N LEU A 146 -3.29 -11.17 0.58
CA LEU A 146 -4.37 -11.40 1.55
C LEU A 146 -4.06 -12.55 2.53
N ARG A 147 -2.80 -12.66 2.94
CA ARG A 147 -2.37 -13.65 3.90
C ARG A 147 -2.56 -13.15 5.32
N VAL A 148 -3.33 -13.89 6.11
CA VAL A 148 -3.58 -13.59 7.52
C VAL A 148 -2.75 -14.55 8.38
N TRP A 149 -1.96 -13.99 9.29
CA TRP A 149 -1.10 -14.67 10.23
C TRP A 149 -1.69 -14.63 11.62
N GLN A 150 -1.83 -15.80 12.27
CA GLN A 150 -2.42 -15.91 13.61
C GLN A 150 -1.82 -17.06 14.38
N HIS A 151 -1.84 -16.97 15.71
CA HIS A 151 -1.70 -18.14 16.57
C HIS A 151 -3.06 -18.85 16.67
N GLU A 152 -3.06 -20.17 16.79
CA GLU A 152 -4.30 -20.95 16.97
C GLU A 152 -4.93 -20.70 18.33
N GLU A 153 -4.10 -20.48 19.34
CA GLU A 153 -4.48 -20.14 20.70
C GLU A 153 -4.07 -18.71 21.06
N GLN A 154 -3.61 -18.49 22.28
CA GLN A 154 -3.14 -17.18 22.72
C GLN A 154 -1.80 -16.84 22.04
N PRO A 155 -1.60 -15.60 21.65
CA PRO A 155 -0.34 -15.14 21.10
C PRO A 155 0.82 -15.37 22.07
N ASP A 156 1.82 -16.14 21.64
CA ASP A 156 3.02 -16.44 22.41
C ASP A 156 4.20 -16.60 21.45
N TRP A 157 5.35 -16.04 21.78
CA TRP A 157 6.57 -16.11 20.98
C TRP A 157 7.19 -17.50 20.87
N TRP A 158 6.80 -18.45 21.74
CA TRP A 158 7.22 -19.84 21.70
C TRP A 158 6.28 -20.73 20.88
N MET A 159 5.12 -20.23 20.52
CA MET A 159 4.11 -20.97 19.78
C MET A 159 4.23 -20.75 18.28
N PRO A 160 4.00 -21.78 17.46
CA PRO A 160 3.95 -21.62 16.01
C PRO A 160 2.90 -20.61 15.60
N ILE A 161 3.24 -19.77 14.60
CA ILE A 161 2.29 -18.93 13.93
C ILE A 161 1.86 -19.58 12.61
N SER A 162 0.57 -19.62 12.35
CA SER A 162 0.00 -20.16 11.12
C SER A 162 -0.47 -19.06 10.18
N ALA A 163 -0.57 -19.37 8.89
CA ALA A 163 -1.04 -18.44 7.88
C ALA A 163 -2.16 -19.05 7.04
N LYS A 164 -3.17 -18.24 6.73
CA LYS A 164 -4.22 -18.59 5.77
C LYS A 164 -4.42 -17.46 4.77
N ASN A 165 -4.70 -17.80 3.52
CA ASN A 165 -5.03 -16.81 2.50
C ASN A 165 -6.55 -16.61 2.47
N LEU A 166 -6.98 -15.34 2.48
CA LEU A 166 -8.38 -15.00 2.24
C LEU A 166 -8.68 -15.14 0.75
N LYS A 167 -9.88 -15.59 0.44
CA LYS A 167 -10.36 -15.67 -0.95
C LYS A 167 -10.93 -14.32 -1.35
N HIS A 168 -10.67 -13.90 -2.57
CA HIS A 168 -11.26 -12.70 -3.16
C HIS A 168 -11.66 -12.98 -4.61
N ASN A 169 -12.60 -12.20 -5.12
CA ASN A 169 -12.95 -12.22 -6.53
C ASN A 169 -11.99 -11.33 -7.32
N MET A 170 -11.52 -11.84 -8.45
CA MET A 170 -10.78 -11.06 -9.45
C MET A 170 -11.81 -10.31 -10.30
N GLU A 171 -12.08 -9.07 -9.94
CA GLU A 171 -13.00 -8.19 -10.66
C GLU A 171 -12.22 -6.97 -11.15
N ASP A 172 -12.62 -6.42 -12.31
CA ASP A 172 -12.04 -5.18 -12.81
C ASP A 172 -12.49 -3.99 -11.94
N PRO A 173 -11.56 -3.30 -11.26
CA PRO A 173 -11.90 -2.19 -10.38
C PRO A 173 -12.55 -1.01 -11.11
N LEU A 174 -12.19 -0.77 -12.37
CA LEU A 174 -12.75 0.32 -13.17
C LEU A 174 -14.21 0.02 -13.54
N VAL A 175 -14.51 -1.22 -13.92
CA VAL A 175 -15.89 -1.66 -14.15
C VAL A 175 -16.73 -1.50 -12.88
N ASN A 176 -16.21 -1.96 -11.74
CA ASN A 176 -16.88 -1.81 -10.45
C ASN A 176 -17.10 -0.34 -10.07
N GLN A 177 -16.15 0.53 -10.36
CA GLN A 177 -16.27 1.96 -10.13
C GLN A 177 -17.39 2.57 -10.97
N MET A 178 -17.45 2.25 -12.26
CA MET A 178 -18.50 2.73 -13.17
C MET A 178 -19.90 2.23 -12.77
N LEU A 179 -19.98 0.95 -12.39
CA LEU A 179 -21.24 0.37 -11.89
C LEU A 179 -21.71 1.02 -10.57
N HIS A 180 -20.76 1.34 -9.69
CA HIS A 180 -21.07 2.07 -8.45
C HIS A 180 -21.57 3.49 -8.76
N PHE A 181 -20.84 4.22 -9.61
CA PHE A 181 -21.24 5.57 -10.03
C PHE A 181 -22.66 5.57 -10.61
N ALA A 182 -22.97 4.65 -11.52
CA ALA A 182 -24.29 4.53 -12.15
C ALA A 182 -25.44 4.20 -11.17
N ARG A 183 -25.13 3.76 -9.94
CA ARG A 183 -26.13 3.46 -8.90
C ARG A 183 -26.39 4.63 -7.96
N VAL A 184 -25.46 5.60 -7.89
CA VAL A 184 -25.58 6.74 -6.97
C VAL A 184 -26.08 8.02 -7.62
N ILE A 185 -26.21 8.01 -8.97
CA ILE A 185 -26.89 9.06 -9.76
C ILE A 185 -28.34 8.65 -10.08
#